data_5538ffc636731cbcbf6fc30c7cfcf0db
#
_entry.id   5538ffc636731cbcbf6fc30c7cfcf0db
#
_cell.length_a   1.000
_cell.length_b   1.000
_cell.length_c   1.000
_cell.angle_alpha   90.00
_cell.angle_beta   90.00
_cell.angle_gamma   90.00
#
_symmetry.space_group_name_H-M   'P 1'
#
loop_
_entity.id
_entity.type
_entity.pdbx_description
1 polymer ?
#
loop_
_entity_poly.entity_id
_entity_poly.type
_entity_poly.pdbx_seq_one_letter_code
_entity_poly.pdbx_strand_id
1 'polypeptide(L)'
;MLRGMRGRVRVASACTALVAAIAVACGACAGATSSSPGADRFDADRAFADLRALVALGPRPAGSAATRTLAGRLRRVLPGGRFSPVPGGLRNVVGSLPGRGRSILVAAHYDTKDVPGFVGANDGAGGVAVVLELSRALRAGRRPCERPVRFVLFDGEESPAGSSDFLRDGLRGSKADAAASARRTQAMILVDYVADRDLSIPREASSDPALWARLRAAATAVGAARVFPNRTGQGILDDHVPYMSRGVPAIDLIDFGYPYFHTPEDSLDKVSPRSLDLVGETLVELLRRMSRETCPRLY
;
A
#
# COMPACT_ATOMS: atom_id res chain seq x y z
N MET A 1 3.05 47.02 82.89
CA MET A 1 3.74 48.31 83.29
C MET A 1 4.38 48.86 82.01
N LEU A 2 4.01 50.08 81.69
CA LEU A 2 4.71 51.25 81.08
C LEU A 2 5.40 50.97 79.69
N ARG A 3 4.80 51.63 78.67
CA ARG A 3 5.10 52.98 78.12
C ARG A 3 6.47 52.96 77.39
N GLY A 4 6.58 53.47 76.19
CA GLY A 4 6.03 54.55 75.45
C GLY A 4 6.73 54.67 74.09
N MET A 5 6.09 55.03 73.14
CA MET A 5 5.90 56.33 72.47
C MET A 5 7.09 56.88 71.65
N ARG A 6 6.78 57.01 70.39
CA ARG A 6 7.04 58.17 69.46
C ARG A 6 8.35 58.14 68.64
N GLY A 7 8.10 58.36 67.37
CA GLY A 7 8.90 59.21 66.53
C GLY A 7 8.70 58.96 65.02
N ARG A 8 7.89 59.92 64.43
CA ARG A 8 7.74 60.08 62.99
C ARG A 8 8.96 60.72 62.37
N VAL A 9 9.43 60.26 61.21
CA VAL A 9 9.87 61.24 60.16
C VAL A 9 9.57 60.59 58.79
N ARG A 10 8.88 61.38 57.96
CA ARG A 10 8.65 61.11 56.51
C ARG A 10 9.86 61.65 55.75
N VAL A 11 10.34 60.88 54.76
CA VAL A 11 10.94 61.48 53.56
C VAL A 11 10.52 60.62 52.39
N ALA A 12 9.90 61.27 51.42
CA ALA A 12 9.60 60.66 50.14
C ALA A 12 10.83 60.70 49.24
N SER A 13 11.04 59.66 48.55
CA SER A 13 11.87 59.69 47.32
C SER A 13 11.41 58.61 46.35
N ALA A 14 10.95 59.10 45.20
CA ALA A 14 10.57 58.27 44.08
C ALA A 14 11.78 57.62 43.42
N CYS A 15 11.73 56.32 43.23
CA CYS A 15 12.59 55.66 42.27
C CYS A 15 11.75 54.73 41.39
N THR A 16 11.66 55.14 40.14
CA THR A 16 11.05 54.44 39.02
C THR A 16 11.76 53.10 38.80
N ALA A 17 11.09 52.00 39.08
CA ALA A 17 11.58 50.66 38.71
C ALA A 17 10.99 50.25 37.41
N LEU A 18 11.86 50.14 36.42
CA LEU A 18 11.58 49.63 35.07
C LEU A 18 11.38 48.12 35.18
N VAL A 19 10.17 47.62 35.02
CA VAL A 19 9.87 46.18 34.93
C VAL A 19 10.11 45.75 33.49
N ALA A 20 11.23 45.11 33.24
CA ALA A 20 11.47 44.40 31.97
C ALA A 20 10.67 43.10 31.97
N ALA A 21 9.60 43.05 31.19
CA ALA A 21 8.85 41.83 30.87
C ALA A 21 9.68 40.96 29.90
N ILE A 22 10.28 39.90 30.41
CA ILE A 22 10.86 38.86 29.57
C ILE A 22 9.71 37.99 29.06
N ALA A 23 9.30 38.24 27.80
CA ALA A 23 8.43 37.30 27.07
C ALA A 23 9.22 36.06 26.69
N VAL A 24 9.01 34.95 27.42
CA VAL A 24 9.47 33.63 26.99
C VAL A 24 8.57 33.22 25.86
N ALA A 25 9.05 33.41 24.62
CA ALA A 25 8.45 32.80 23.43
C ALA A 25 8.71 31.31 23.47
N CYS A 26 7.73 30.50 23.94
CA CYS A 26 7.68 29.07 23.71
C CYS A 26 7.46 28.85 22.20
N GLY A 27 8.56 28.73 21.47
CA GLY A 27 8.53 28.27 20.08
C GLY A 27 8.10 26.81 20.06
N ALA A 28 6.82 26.56 19.76
CA ALA A 28 6.37 25.26 19.35
C ALA A 28 7.12 24.91 18.04
N CYS A 29 8.16 24.10 18.13
CA CYS A 29 8.74 23.44 16.97
C CYS A 29 7.69 22.42 16.45
N ALA A 30 6.74 22.92 15.69
CA ALA A 30 6.04 22.07 14.73
C ALA A 30 7.11 21.61 13.75
N GLY A 31 7.55 20.36 13.87
CA GLY A 31 8.40 19.70 12.90
C GLY A 31 7.66 19.67 11.57
N ALA A 32 7.86 20.69 10.75
CA ALA A 32 7.50 20.63 9.36
C ALA A 32 8.36 19.55 8.73
N THR A 33 7.80 18.36 8.54
CA THR A 33 8.35 17.36 7.63
C THR A 33 8.30 18.01 6.25
N SER A 34 9.44 18.46 5.76
CA SER A 34 9.59 18.93 4.40
C SER A 34 9.36 17.74 3.46
N SER A 35 8.12 17.52 3.06
CA SER A 35 7.80 16.66 1.92
C SER A 35 8.39 17.33 0.67
N SER A 36 9.27 16.64 -0.01
CA SER A 36 9.76 17.07 -1.31
C SER A 36 8.58 17.35 -2.25
N PRO A 37 8.57 18.47 -3.03
CA PRO A 37 7.44 18.81 -3.89
C PRO A 37 7.26 17.81 -5.03
N GLY A 38 6.74 16.66 -4.78
CA GLY A 38 6.55 15.57 -5.75
C GLY A 38 6.16 14.23 -5.13
N ALA A 39 6.27 14.12 -3.82
CA ALA A 39 6.14 12.85 -3.09
C ALA A 39 4.76 12.60 -2.48
N ASP A 40 3.85 13.55 -2.40
CA ASP A 40 2.54 13.39 -1.77
C ASP A 40 1.44 13.19 -2.84
N ARG A 41 1.43 12.01 -3.44
CA ARG A 41 0.47 11.66 -4.52
C ARG A 41 -0.41 10.49 -4.15
N PHE A 42 -0.02 9.74 -3.13
CA PHE A 42 -0.75 8.60 -2.59
C PHE A 42 -1.46 9.02 -1.30
N ASP A 43 -2.78 8.97 -1.29
CA ASP A 43 -3.58 9.33 -0.12
C ASP A 43 -3.65 8.14 0.86
N ALA A 44 -2.70 8.12 1.79
CA ALA A 44 -2.57 7.04 2.77
C ALA A 44 -3.77 6.94 3.72
N ASP A 45 -4.39 8.07 4.08
CA ASP A 45 -5.56 8.08 4.95
C ASP A 45 -6.77 7.46 4.26
N ARG A 46 -6.96 7.74 2.98
CA ARG A 46 -8.00 7.12 2.16
C ARG A 46 -7.74 5.64 1.93
N ALA A 47 -6.49 5.25 1.64
CA ALA A 47 -6.11 3.84 1.54
C ALA A 47 -6.38 3.08 2.84
N PHE A 48 -6.05 3.67 3.98
CA PHE A 48 -6.30 3.06 5.28
C PHE A 48 -7.80 3.03 5.63
N ALA A 49 -8.58 4.00 5.17
CA ALA A 49 -10.04 3.95 5.29
C ALA A 49 -10.64 2.81 4.46
N ASP A 50 -10.14 2.58 3.25
CA ASP A 50 -10.52 1.41 2.44
C ASP A 50 -10.14 0.11 3.16
N LEU A 51 -8.92 -0.01 3.68
CA LEU A 51 -8.47 -1.19 4.44
C LEU A 51 -9.40 -1.48 5.62
N ARG A 52 -9.74 -0.48 6.42
CA ARG A 52 -10.70 -0.64 7.53
C ARG A 52 -12.07 -1.13 7.06
N ALA A 53 -12.56 -0.61 5.93
CA ALA A 53 -13.83 -1.02 5.37
C ALA A 53 -13.81 -2.48 4.85
N LEU A 54 -12.66 -2.95 4.37
CA LEU A 54 -12.43 -4.34 3.97
C LEU A 54 -12.43 -5.27 5.18
N VAL A 55 -11.67 -4.93 6.22
CA VAL A 55 -11.58 -5.70 7.48
C VAL A 55 -12.93 -5.78 8.18
N ALA A 56 -13.72 -4.71 8.15
CA ALA A 56 -15.06 -4.68 8.75
C ALA A 56 -16.06 -5.67 8.12
N LEU A 57 -15.75 -6.24 6.94
CA LEU A 57 -16.56 -7.31 6.34
C LEU A 57 -16.34 -8.67 7.02
N GLY A 58 -15.32 -8.79 7.86
CA GLY A 58 -14.92 -10.04 8.48
C GLY A 58 -14.25 -11.03 7.52
N PRO A 59 -14.19 -12.31 7.91
CA PRO A 59 -13.67 -13.38 7.06
C PRO A 59 -14.41 -13.45 5.72
N ARG A 60 -13.64 -13.57 4.65
CA ARG A 60 -14.16 -13.54 3.28
C ARG A 60 -13.46 -14.58 2.38
N PRO A 61 -13.53 -15.88 2.78
CA PRO A 61 -12.91 -16.94 1.99
C PRO A 61 -13.40 -16.92 0.55
N ALA A 62 -12.58 -17.38 -0.37
CA ALA A 62 -12.89 -17.41 -1.79
C ALA A 62 -14.27 -18.03 -2.08
N GLY A 63 -15.08 -17.37 -2.91
CA GLY A 63 -16.42 -17.83 -3.27
C GLY A 63 -17.48 -17.67 -2.19
N SER A 64 -17.19 -17.09 -1.02
CA SER A 64 -18.17 -16.79 0.03
C SER A 64 -19.14 -15.68 -0.38
N ALA A 65 -20.24 -15.51 0.36
CA ALA A 65 -21.14 -14.38 0.14
C ALA A 65 -20.44 -13.04 0.41
N ALA A 66 -19.49 -13.01 1.37
CA ALA A 66 -18.70 -11.83 1.68
C ALA A 66 -17.78 -11.44 0.53
N THR A 67 -17.01 -12.38 -0.08
CA THR A 67 -16.17 -12.09 -1.27
C THR A 67 -17.01 -11.63 -2.45
N ARG A 68 -18.18 -12.24 -2.70
CA ARG A 68 -19.08 -11.78 -3.78
C ARG A 68 -19.58 -10.36 -3.57
N THR A 69 -19.93 -10.01 -2.33
CA THR A 69 -20.37 -8.65 -1.97
C THR A 69 -19.21 -7.66 -2.16
N LEU A 70 -18.02 -8.02 -1.67
CA LEU A 70 -16.81 -7.23 -1.82
C LEU A 70 -16.47 -7.02 -3.28
N ALA A 71 -16.44 -8.06 -4.10
CA ALA A 71 -16.16 -7.96 -5.53
C ALA A 71 -17.07 -6.93 -6.24
N GLY A 72 -18.35 -6.89 -5.84
CA GLY A 72 -19.30 -5.88 -6.33
C GLY A 72 -18.93 -4.45 -5.95
N ARG A 73 -18.39 -4.23 -4.75
CA ARG A 73 -17.89 -2.91 -4.29
C ARG A 73 -16.60 -2.53 -5.05
N LEU A 74 -15.62 -3.43 -5.09
CA LEU A 74 -14.34 -3.22 -5.76
C LEU A 74 -14.51 -2.88 -7.25
N ARG A 75 -15.43 -3.56 -7.94
CA ARG A 75 -15.75 -3.27 -9.34
C ARG A 75 -16.24 -1.83 -9.57
N ARG A 76 -16.95 -1.25 -8.60
CA ARG A 76 -17.45 0.13 -8.72
C ARG A 76 -16.35 1.18 -8.51
N VAL A 77 -15.31 0.83 -7.74
CA VAL A 77 -14.19 1.74 -7.43
C VAL A 77 -13.13 1.76 -8.52
N LEU A 78 -12.79 0.59 -9.05
CA LEU A 78 -11.75 0.49 -10.07
C LEU A 78 -12.16 1.17 -11.39
N PRO A 79 -11.24 1.85 -12.10
CA PRO A 79 -11.50 2.52 -13.36
C PRO A 79 -11.90 1.50 -14.44
N GLY A 80 -13.11 1.67 -15.02
CA GLY A 80 -13.67 0.72 -15.99
C GLY A 80 -13.87 -0.68 -15.41
N GLY A 81 -14.22 -0.75 -14.12
CA GLY A 81 -14.29 -1.99 -13.36
C GLY A 81 -15.24 -3.03 -13.94
N ARG A 82 -14.73 -4.24 -14.15
CA ARG A 82 -15.46 -5.40 -14.66
C ARG A 82 -15.05 -6.68 -13.93
N PHE A 83 -15.87 -7.69 -14.03
CA PHE A 83 -15.51 -9.04 -13.60
C PHE A 83 -14.76 -9.79 -14.71
N SER A 84 -13.82 -10.63 -14.29
CA SER A 84 -13.19 -11.66 -15.12
C SER A 84 -13.46 -13.02 -14.47
N PRO A 85 -14.08 -13.98 -15.19
CA PRO A 85 -14.44 -15.26 -14.60
C PRO A 85 -13.20 -16.07 -14.24
N VAL A 86 -13.30 -16.78 -13.13
CA VAL A 86 -12.30 -17.72 -12.63
C VAL A 86 -13.00 -19.07 -12.42
N PRO A 87 -12.36 -20.20 -12.75
CA PRO A 87 -12.94 -21.54 -12.54
C PRO A 87 -13.46 -21.73 -11.10
N GLY A 88 -14.50 -22.53 -10.94
CA GLY A 88 -15.14 -22.74 -9.63
C GLY A 88 -16.13 -21.64 -9.22
N GLY A 89 -16.61 -20.82 -10.16
CA GLY A 89 -17.58 -19.75 -9.89
C GLY A 89 -16.99 -18.51 -9.22
N LEU A 90 -15.67 -18.44 -9.13
CA LEU A 90 -14.92 -17.29 -8.62
C LEU A 90 -14.82 -16.18 -9.67
N ARG A 91 -14.33 -15.01 -9.27
CA ARG A 91 -14.22 -13.88 -10.20
C ARG A 91 -13.15 -12.90 -9.78
N ASN A 92 -12.20 -12.61 -10.65
CA ASN A 92 -11.33 -11.46 -10.47
C ASN A 92 -12.09 -10.15 -10.74
N VAL A 93 -11.64 -9.09 -10.07
CA VAL A 93 -12.09 -7.72 -10.38
C VAL A 93 -10.98 -7.01 -11.13
N VAL A 94 -11.30 -6.49 -12.32
CA VAL A 94 -10.32 -5.88 -13.23
C VAL A 94 -10.70 -4.46 -13.51
N GLY A 95 -9.73 -3.54 -13.35
CA GLY A 95 -9.84 -2.16 -13.82
C GLY A 95 -8.65 -1.79 -14.71
N SER A 96 -8.72 -0.66 -15.40
CA SER A 96 -7.60 -0.20 -16.21
C SER A 96 -7.61 1.30 -16.47
N LEU A 97 -6.41 1.86 -16.54
CA LEU A 97 -6.17 3.17 -17.12
C LEU A 97 -5.67 2.97 -18.56
N PRO A 98 -6.27 3.64 -19.55
CA PRO A 98 -5.95 3.41 -20.95
C PRO A 98 -4.55 3.89 -21.31
N GLY A 99 -4.03 3.41 -22.45
CA GLY A 99 -2.71 3.79 -22.95
C GLY A 99 -2.33 2.98 -24.18
N ARG A 100 -1.03 2.97 -24.55
CA ARG A 100 -0.50 2.30 -25.74
C ARG A 100 0.49 1.18 -25.38
N GLY A 101 0.42 0.08 -26.12
CA GLY A 101 1.32 -1.07 -25.96
C GLY A 101 0.88 -2.05 -24.87
N ARG A 102 1.81 -2.89 -24.41
CA ARG A 102 1.55 -3.84 -23.34
C ARG A 102 1.36 -3.14 -22.01
N SER A 103 0.44 -3.63 -21.19
CA SER A 103 0.09 -3.04 -19.90
C SER A 103 1.10 -3.37 -18.82
N ILE A 104 1.23 -2.46 -17.84
CA ILE A 104 1.81 -2.78 -16.54
C ILE A 104 0.67 -3.27 -15.66
N LEU A 105 0.85 -4.44 -15.03
CA LEU A 105 -0.13 -5.01 -14.12
C LEU A 105 0.28 -4.73 -12.67
N VAL A 106 -0.68 -4.22 -11.89
CA VAL A 106 -0.59 -4.15 -10.42
C VAL A 106 -1.72 -4.98 -9.85
N ALA A 107 -1.41 -5.89 -8.97
CA ALA A 107 -2.39 -6.85 -8.46
C ALA A 107 -2.23 -7.10 -6.95
N ALA A 108 -3.32 -7.55 -6.35
CA ALA A 108 -3.42 -8.10 -5.00
C ALA A 108 -4.52 -9.14 -4.97
N HIS A 109 -4.55 -10.04 -4.02
CA HIS A 109 -5.72 -10.88 -3.78
C HIS A 109 -6.69 -10.20 -2.81
N TYR A 110 -7.98 -10.57 -2.84
CA TYR A 110 -9.00 -9.97 -1.97
C TYR A 110 -9.78 -10.97 -1.12
N ASP A 111 -9.61 -12.25 -1.35
CA ASP A 111 -10.09 -13.30 -0.46
C ASP A 111 -9.22 -13.43 0.80
N THR A 112 -9.70 -14.14 1.80
CA THR A 112 -8.94 -14.46 3.01
C THR A 112 -8.79 -15.95 3.14
N LYS A 113 -7.77 -16.36 3.87
CA LYS A 113 -7.65 -17.72 4.38
C LYS A 113 -8.94 -18.15 5.07
N ASP A 114 -9.33 -19.40 4.84
CA ASP A 114 -10.50 -20.00 5.51
C ASP A 114 -10.11 -20.51 6.91
N VAL A 115 -9.81 -19.53 7.78
CA VAL A 115 -9.49 -19.73 9.20
C VAL A 115 -10.53 -18.99 10.04
N PRO A 116 -11.13 -19.61 11.06
CA PRO A 116 -12.10 -18.94 11.92
C PRO A 116 -11.54 -17.65 12.53
N GLY A 117 -12.24 -16.53 12.35
CA GLY A 117 -11.84 -15.23 12.88
C GLY A 117 -10.75 -14.50 12.09
N PHE A 118 -10.19 -15.09 11.04
CA PHE A 118 -9.17 -14.46 10.21
C PHE A 118 -9.77 -13.37 9.32
N VAL A 119 -9.42 -12.12 9.58
CA VAL A 119 -9.96 -10.96 8.82
C VAL A 119 -8.98 -10.45 7.78
N GLY A 120 -7.71 -10.88 7.82
CA GLY A 120 -6.68 -10.56 6.85
C GLY A 120 -6.50 -9.05 6.66
N ALA A 121 -6.02 -8.36 7.70
CA ALA A 121 -5.80 -6.91 7.63
C ALA A 121 -4.56 -6.57 6.80
N ASN A 122 -3.48 -7.32 6.96
CA ASN A 122 -2.30 -7.25 6.12
C ASN A 122 -2.46 -8.18 4.90
N ASP A 123 -2.97 -9.40 5.17
CA ASP A 123 -3.19 -10.47 4.21
C ASP A 123 -4.47 -10.25 3.40
N GLY A 124 -4.29 -9.79 2.19
CA GLY A 124 -5.30 -9.39 1.23
C GLY A 124 -5.79 -7.95 1.39
N ALA A 125 -6.22 -7.47 2.57
CA ALA A 125 -6.80 -6.12 2.66
C ALA A 125 -5.76 -5.02 2.47
N GLY A 126 -4.53 -5.19 2.95
CA GLY A 126 -3.43 -4.24 2.77
C GLY A 126 -3.11 -4.01 1.30
N GLY A 127 -2.89 -5.08 0.56
CA GLY A 127 -2.61 -5.04 -0.89
C GLY A 127 -3.76 -4.43 -1.68
N VAL A 128 -5.00 -4.84 -1.39
CA VAL A 128 -6.20 -4.28 -2.04
C VAL A 128 -6.29 -2.76 -1.82
N ALA A 129 -6.07 -2.27 -0.60
CA ALA A 129 -6.13 -0.84 -0.30
C ALA A 129 -5.10 -0.05 -1.11
N VAL A 130 -3.86 -0.56 -1.22
CA VAL A 130 -2.81 0.03 -2.06
C VAL A 130 -3.25 0.07 -3.53
N VAL A 131 -3.76 -1.03 -4.09
CA VAL A 131 -4.19 -1.11 -5.49
C VAL A 131 -5.34 -0.13 -5.79
N LEU A 132 -6.32 0.00 -4.88
CA LEU A 132 -7.43 0.94 -5.04
C LEU A 132 -6.92 2.38 -5.08
N GLU A 133 -6.05 2.76 -4.15
CA GLU A 133 -5.53 4.12 -4.09
C GLU A 133 -4.59 4.43 -5.26
N LEU A 134 -3.74 3.51 -5.69
CA LEU A 134 -2.95 3.65 -6.92
C LEU A 134 -3.82 3.92 -8.14
N SER A 135 -4.98 3.24 -8.22
CA SER A 135 -5.92 3.44 -9.33
C SER A 135 -6.49 4.87 -9.38
N ARG A 136 -6.57 5.55 -8.24
CA ARG A 136 -6.98 6.96 -8.12
C ARG A 136 -5.80 7.91 -8.38
N ALA A 137 -4.67 7.70 -7.72
CA ALA A 137 -3.48 8.54 -7.80
C ALA A 137 -2.89 8.64 -9.22
N LEU A 138 -3.00 7.57 -10.00
CA LEU A 138 -2.46 7.51 -11.36
C LEU A 138 -3.40 8.09 -12.42
N ARG A 139 -4.63 8.45 -12.09
CA ARG A 139 -5.57 9.04 -13.06
C ARG A 139 -5.16 10.43 -13.52
N ALA A 140 -4.69 11.26 -12.58
CA ALA A 140 -4.34 12.64 -12.87
C ALA A 140 -3.07 12.75 -13.72
N GLY A 141 -3.11 13.63 -14.72
CA GLY A 141 -1.95 13.98 -15.53
C GLY A 141 -1.45 12.90 -16.50
N ARG A 142 -2.25 11.85 -16.78
CA ARG A 142 -1.91 10.83 -17.77
C ARG A 142 -1.93 11.39 -19.19
N ARG A 143 -1.01 10.92 -20.02
CA ARG A 143 -0.92 11.24 -21.46
C ARG A 143 -1.35 10.05 -22.29
N PRO A 144 -1.96 10.25 -23.47
CA PRO A 144 -2.39 9.16 -24.34
C PRO A 144 -1.26 8.23 -24.84
N CYS A 145 -0.02 8.71 -24.81
CA CYS A 145 1.18 7.92 -25.18
C CYS A 145 1.65 6.95 -24.09
N GLU A 146 1.19 7.12 -22.85
CA GLU A 146 1.63 6.27 -21.74
C GLU A 146 1.12 4.83 -21.90
N ARG A 147 1.87 3.87 -21.30
CA ARG A 147 1.41 2.47 -21.24
C ARG A 147 0.11 2.36 -20.44
N PRO A 148 -0.77 1.41 -20.80
CA PRO A 148 -1.91 1.09 -19.95
C PRO A 148 -1.44 0.57 -18.60
N VAL A 149 -2.16 0.92 -17.52
CA VAL A 149 -1.99 0.28 -16.22
C VAL A 149 -3.26 -0.54 -15.94
N ARG A 150 -3.10 -1.83 -15.74
CA ARG A 150 -4.16 -2.73 -15.30
C ARG A 150 -4.08 -2.94 -13.81
N PHE A 151 -5.23 -2.96 -13.16
CA PHE A 151 -5.41 -3.31 -11.77
C PHE A 151 -6.24 -4.59 -11.72
N VAL A 152 -5.72 -5.62 -11.06
CA VAL A 152 -6.44 -6.89 -10.93
C VAL A 152 -6.45 -7.27 -9.46
N LEU A 153 -7.66 -7.50 -8.96
CA LEU A 153 -7.86 -8.05 -7.62
C LEU A 153 -8.28 -9.51 -7.80
N PHE A 154 -7.43 -10.42 -7.36
CA PHE A 154 -7.59 -11.86 -7.55
C PHE A 154 -8.54 -12.46 -6.52
N ASP A 155 -9.36 -13.44 -6.96
CA ASP A 155 -10.20 -14.27 -6.13
C ASP A 155 -9.61 -15.68 -6.06
N GLY A 156 -9.51 -16.22 -4.88
CA GLY A 156 -9.01 -17.57 -4.69
C GLY A 156 -7.49 -17.69 -4.87
N GLU A 157 -6.73 -16.72 -4.38
CA GLU A 157 -5.32 -16.90 -4.10
C GLU A 157 -5.16 -17.98 -3.05
N GLU A 158 -5.91 -17.87 -1.97
CA GLU A 158 -5.93 -18.79 -0.87
C GLU A 158 -6.48 -20.17 -1.25
N SER A 159 -5.76 -21.20 -0.85
CA SER A 159 -6.27 -22.56 -1.01
C SER A 159 -7.48 -22.82 -0.13
N PRO A 160 -8.45 -23.64 -0.58
CA PRO A 160 -9.61 -24.03 0.25
C PRO A 160 -9.17 -24.71 1.55
N ALA A 161 -10.02 -24.63 2.58
CA ALA A 161 -9.80 -25.35 3.83
C ALA A 161 -9.56 -26.86 3.57
N GLY A 162 -8.57 -27.41 4.26
CA GLY A 162 -8.20 -28.83 4.13
C GLY A 162 -7.37 -29.17 2.90
N SER A 163 -7.05 -28.21 2.01
CA SER A 163 -6.11 -28.45 0.91
C SER A 163 -4.68 -28.60 1.46
N SER A 164 -3.97 -29.60 0.95
CA SER A 164 -2.54 -29.82 1.22
C SER A 164 -1.64 -29.46 0.02
N ASP A 165 -2.21 -28.99 -1.08
CA ASP A 165 -1.50 -28.65 -2.31
C ASP A 165 -1.84 -27.25 -2.78
N PHE A 166 -1.07 -26.28 -2.30
CA PHE A 166 -1.26 -24.87 -2.63
C PHE A 166 -1.07 -24.59 -4.13
N LEU A 167 -0.08 -25.24 -4.77
CA LEU A 167 0.13 -25.06 -6.20
C LEU A 167 -1.05 -25.54 -7.05
N ARG A 168 -1.75 -26.59 -6.61
CA ARG A 168 -2.94 -27.08 -7.32
C ARG A 168 -4.16 -26.22 -7.03
N ASP A 169 -4.43 -25.95 -5.77
CA ASP A 169 -5.73 -25.49 -5.25
C ASP A 169 -5.78 -23.98 -4.95
N GLY A 170 -4.63 -23.31 -4.76
CA GLY A 170 -4.48 -21.87 -4.62
C GLY A 170 -4.22 -21.16 -5.95
N LEU A 171 -3.97 -19.85 -5.89
CA LEU A 171 -3.60 -18.99 -7.03
C LEU A 171 -4.61 -19.06 -8.20
N ARG A 172 -5.88 -19.36 -7.91
CA ARG A 172 -6.90 -19.62 -8.95
C ARG A 172 -7.17 -18.40 -9.81
N GLY A 173 -7.23 -17.23 -9.18
CA GLY A 173 -7.44 -15.95 -9.84
C GLY A 173 -6.31 -15.57 -10.77
N SER A 174 -5.07 -15.63 -10.28
CA SER A 174 -3.88 -15.27 -11.06
C SER A 174 -3.60 -16.28 -12.18
N LYS A 175 -3.81 -17.57 -11.96
CA LYS A 175 -3.71 -18.60 -13.01
C LYS A 175 -4.65 -18.30 -14.17
N ALA A 176 -5.90 -17.97 -13.87
CA ALA A 176 -6.91 -17.65 -14.88
C ALA A 176 -6.56 -16.35 -15.64
N ASP A 177 -6.18 -15.29 -14.91
CA ASP A 177 -5.84 -14.02 -15.55
C ASP A 177 -4.53 -14.11 -16.34
N ALA A 178 -3.49 -14.79 -15.83
CA ALA A 178 -2.23 -14.97 -16.56
C ALA A 178 -2.44 -15.76 -17.87
N ALA A 179 -3.26 -16.81 -17.87
CA ALA A 179 -3.61 -17.53 -19.09
C ALA A 179 -4.25 -16.62 -20.15
N ALA A 180 -5.09 -15.69 -19.72
CA ALA A 180 -5.81 -14.80 -20.62
C ALA A 180 -5.01 -13.55 -21.03
N SER A 181 -4.04 -13.10 -20.22
CA SER A 181 -3.49 -11.74 -20.37
C SER A 181 -1.97 -11.63 -20.41
N ALA A 182 -1.20 -12.67 -20.09
CA ALA A 182 0.26 -12.59 -20.01
C ALA A 182 0.90 -12.00 -21.28
N ARG A 183 0.45 -12.39 -22.47
CA ARG A 183 0.98 -11.85 -23.74
C ARG A 183 0.83 -10.33 -23.89
N ARG A 184 -0.15 -9.73 -23.21
CA ARG A 184 -0.42 -8.28 -23.23
C ARG A 184 0.16 -7.57 -22.00
N THR A 185 0.83 -8.29 -21.09
CA THR A 185 1.41 -7.77 -19.88
C THR A 185 2.90 -7.54 -20.08
N GLN A 186 3.37 -6.31 -19.83
CA GLN A 186 4.77 -5.91 -19.94
C GLN A 186 5.56 -6.30 -18.70
N ALA A 187 4.96 -6.10 -17.53
CA ALA A 187 5.51 -6.42 -16.23
C ALA A 187 4.36 -6.55 -15.24
N MET A 188 4.57 -7.33 -14.18
CA MET A 188 3.62 -7.49 -13.07
C MET A 188 4.26 -7.07 -11.76
N ILE A 189 3.48 -6.40 -10.94
CA ILE A 189 3.80 -6.03 -9.57
C ILE A 189 2.68 -6.59 -8.69
N LEU A 190 3.02 -7.57 -7.88
CA LEU A 190 2.13 -8.10 -6.85
C LEU A 190 2.34 -7.30 -5.58
N VAL A 191 1.27 -7.08 -4.84
CA VAL A 191 1.25 -6.30 -3.60
C VAL A 191 0.55 -7.14 -2.54
N ASP A 192 1.34 -7.78 -1.68
CA ASP A 192 0.88 -8.62 -0.60
C ASP A 192 1.64 -8.32 0.70
N TYR A 193 1.02 -8.49 1.86
CA TYR A 193 1.61 -8.20 3.19
C TYR A 193 2.37 -6.87 3.28
N VAL A 194 1.82 -5.78 2.75
CA VAL A 194 2.50 -4.47 2.63
C VAL A 194 2.07 -3.44 3.67
N ALA A 195 1.23 -3.82 4.61
CA ALA A 195 0.66 -2.88 5.58
C ALA A 195 1.25 -2.99 6.99
N ASP A 196 2.15 -3.95 7.27
CA ASP A 196 2.77 -4.14 8.58
C ASP A 196 3.34 -2.82 9.14
N ARG A 197 3.18 -2.61 10.45
CA ARG A 197 3.76 -1.44 11.16
C ARG A 197 5.27 -1.40 11.06
N ASP A 198 5.92 -2.56 11.11
CA ASP A 198 7.38 -2.72 11.09
C ASP A 198 7.88 -3.20 9.71
N LEU A 199 7.26 -2.68 8.67
CA LEU A 199 7.40 -3.09 7.28
C LEU A 199 8.84 -3.19 6.78
N SER A 200 9.23 -4.37 6.28
CA SER A 200 10.50 -4.61 5.62
C SER A 200 10.36 -5.62 4.48
N ILE A 201 10.39 -5.15 3.25
CA ILE A 201 10.18 -5.93 2.04
C ILE A 201 11.54 -6.18 1.35
N PRO A 202 12.23 -7.30 1.61
CA PRO A 202 13.39 -7.72 0.82
C PRO A 202 12.93 -8.17 -0.58
N ARG A 203 13.86 -8.27 -1.54
CA ARG A 203 13.51 -8.86 -2.84
C ARG A 203 13.15 -10.34 -2.65
N GLU A 204 11.92 -10.70 -2.93
CA GLU A 204 11.52 -12.10 -3.03
C GLU A 204 12.45 -12.82 -4.05
N ALA A 205 12.92 -14.03 -3.75
CA ALA A 205 14.06 -14.63 -4.46
C ALA A 205 13.84 -14.86 -5.95
N SER A 206 12.61 -15.15 -6.37
CA SER A 206 12.24 -15.37 -7.77
C SER A 206 11.91 -14.07 -8.52
N SER A 207 11.64 -12.99 -7.81
CA SER A 207 11.31 -11.68 -8.37
C SER A 207 12.36 -11.16 -9.33
N ASP A 208 11.91 -10.62 -10.48
CA ASP A 208 12.78 -10.10 -11.54
C ASP A 208 13.73 -9.02 -10.99
N PRO A 209 15.07 -9.24 -11.07
CA PRO A 209 16.03 -8.34 -10.45
C PRO A 209 16.11 -6.97 -11.13
N ALA A 210 15.82 -6.88 -12.44
CA ALA A 210 15.84 -5.60 -13.15
C ALA A 210 14.62 -4.75 -12.78
N LEU A 211 13.45 -5.35 -12.68
CA LEU A 211 12.24 -4.66 -12.21
C LEU A 211 12.37 -4.26 -10.74
N TRP A 212 12.96 -5.12 -9.90
CA TRP A 212 13.27 -4.80 -8.50
C TRP A 212 14.24 -3.63 -8.37
N ALA A 213 15.28 -3.56 -9.18
CA ALA A 213 16.21 -2.42 -9.18
C ALA A 213 15.49 -1.11 -9.51
N ARG A 214 14.53 -1.14 -10.42
CA ARG A 214 13.67 0.02 -10.77
C ARG A 214 12.77 0.42 -9.60
N LEU A 215 12.20 -0.56 -8.89
CA LEU A 215 11.42 -0.30 -7.67
C LEU A 215 12.26 0.40 -6.62
N ARG A 216 13.46 -0.10 -6.34
CA ARG A 216 14.36 0.51 -5.35
C ARG A 216 14.80 1.91 -5.74
N ALA A 217 15.04 2.18 -7.03
CA ALA A 217 15.33 3.53 -7.51
C ALA A 217 14.12 4.48 -7.32
N ALA A 218 12.90 3.99 -7.47
CA ALA A 218 11.69 4.74 -7.17
C ALA A 218 11.55 4.99 -5.66
N ALA A 219 11.75 3.96 -4.83
CA ALA A 219 11.73 4.07 -3.37
C ALA A 219 12.75 5.09 -2.84
N THR A 220 13.95 5.11 -3.41
CA THR A 220 14.97 6.10 -3.07
C THR A 220 14.50 7.53 -3.40
N ALA A 221 13.87 7.71 -4.55
CA ALA A 221 13.40 9.02 -5.00
C ALA A 221 12.28 9.61 -4.12
N VAL A 222 11.53 8.76 -3.43
CA VAL A 222 10.43 9.17 -2.52
C VAL A 222 10.79 9.02 -1.04
N GLY A 223 12.05 8.68 -0.71
CA GLY A 223 12.49 8.56 0.70
C GLY A 223 12.10 7.26 1.39
N ALA A 224 11.58 6.26 0.65
CA ALA A 224 11.13 4.97 1.16
C ALA A 224 12.17 3.84 1.08
N ALA A 225 13.43 4.15 0.77
CA ALA A 225 14.47 3.14 0.50
C ALA A 225 14.67 2.10 1.62
N ARG A 226 14.41 2.48 2.88
CA ARG A 226 14.55 1.56 4.02
C ARG A 226 13.53 0.42 4.02
N VAL A 227 12.35 0.64 3.44
CA VAL A 227 11.31 -0.40 3.31
C VAL A 227 11.77 -1.52 2.38
N PHE A 228 12.59 -1.20 1.37
CA PHE A 228 13.06 -2.12 0.34
C PHE A 228 14.58 -2.35 0.47
N PRO A 229 15.05 -3.11 1.47
CA PRO A 229 16.48 -3.31 1.73
C PRO A 229 17.20 -3.98 0.56
N ASN A 230 18.52 -3.74 0.44
CA ASN A 230 19.35 -4.36 -0.60
C ASN A 230 19.75 -5.78 -0.22
N ARG A 231 18.77 -6.64 -0.03
CA ARG A 231 18.97 -8.07 0.25
C ARG A 231 17.91 -8.91 -0.46
N THR A 232 18.23 -10.14 -0.76
CA THR A 232 17.27 -11.13 -1.25
C THR A 232 16.70 -11.88 -0.06
N GLY A 233 15.38 -12.03 -0.04
CA GLY A 233 14.62 -12.86 0.89
C GLY A 233 14.51 -14.29 0.40
N GLN A 234 13.56 -15.02 0.95
CA GLN A 234 13.22 -16.37 0.50
C GLN A 234 12.36 -16.33 -0.79
N GLY A 235 12.23 -17.47 -1.46
CA GLY A 235 11.29 -17.66 -2.56
C GLY A 235 9.91 -17.97 -2.01
N ILE A 236 8.91 -17.30 -2.55
CA ILE A 236 7.51 -17.43 -2.15
C ILE A 236 6.70 -17.92 -3.36
N LEU A 237 5.77 -18.84 -3.11
CA LEU A 237 4.77 -19.22 -4.12
C LEU A 237 3.56 -18.31 -3.93
N ASP A 238 3.35 -17.41 -4.90
CA ASP A 238 2.29 -16.43 -4.84
C ASP A 238 1.79 -16.06 -6.25
N ASP A 239 0.82 -15.18 -6.36
CA ASP A 239 0.11 -14.76 -7.57
C ASP A 239 1.01 -14.22 -8.70
N HIS A 240 2.27 -13.87 -8.43
CA HIS A 240 3.26 -13.51 -9.45
C HIS A 240 3.76 -14.74 -10.25
N VAL A 241 3.79 -15.94 -9.65
CA VAL A 241 4.35 -17.15 -10.26
C VAL A 241 3.62 -17.55 -11.55
N PRO A 242 2.29 -17.54 -11.67
CA PRO A 242 1.58 -17.81 -12.93
C PRO A 242 1.98 -16.91 -14.09
N TYR A 243 2.40 -15.67 -13.83
CA TYR A 243 2.87 -14.74 -14.86
C TYR A 243 4.32 -15.00 -15.23
N MET A 244 5.19 -15.26 -14.25
CA MET A 244 6.58 -15.60 -14.47
C MET A 244 6.71 -16.87 -15.33
N SER A 245 5.90 -17.89 -15.06
CA SER A 245 5.86 -19.12 -15.85
C SER A 245 5.46 -18.93 -17.32
N ARG A 246 4.96 -17.73 -17.65
CA ARG A 246 4.60 -17.29 -19.01
C ARG A 246 5.53 -16.22 -19.57
N GLY A 247 6.71 -16.05 -18.94
CA GLY A 247 7.76 -15.14 -19.39
C GLY A 247 7.46 -13.64 -19.12
N VAL A 248 6.55 -13.33 -18.20
CA VAL A 248 6.31 -11.95 -17.77
C VAL A 248 7.26 -11.62 -16.64
N PRO A 249 8.12 -10.57 -16.75
CA PRO A 249 8.86 -10.07 -15.61
C PRO A 249 7.91 -9.67 -14.48
N ALA A 250 8.08 -10.26 -13.29
CA ALA A 250 7.21 -9.99 -12.15
C ALA A 250 8.03 -9.77 -10.88
N ILE A 251 7.51 -8.96 -9.97
CA ILE A 251 8.00 -8.81 -8.61
C ILE A 251 6.84 -9.01 -7.63
N ASP A 252 7.17 -9.62 -6.52
CA ASP A 252 6.31 -9.76 -5.37
C ASP A 252 6.80 -8.82 -4.26
N LEU A 253 5.94 -7.88 -3.88
CA LEU A 253 6.16 -7.00 -2.74
C LEU A 253 5.49 -7.65 -1.54
N ILE A 254 6.28 -8.39 -0.77
CA ILE A 254 5.78 -9.15 0.37
C ILE A 254 6.71 -9.03 1.58
N ASP A 255 6.16 -8.62 2.71
CA ASP A 255 6.83 -8.75 4.01
C ASP A 255 6.50 -10.11 4.64
N PHE A 256 7.21 -11.14 4.21
CA PHE A 256 7.01 -12.50 4.72
C PHE A 256 7.63 -12.72 6.13
N GLY A 257 8.20 -11.67 6.72
CA GLY A 257 8.62 -11.64 8.12
C GLY A 257 7.48 -11.32 9.09
N TYR A 258 6.28 -11.04 8.58
CA TYR A 258 5.11 -10.69 9.37
C TYR A 258 4.72 -11.78 10.38
N PRO A 259 4.73 -11.50 11.69
CA PRO A 259 4.59 -12.55 12.71
C PRO A 259 3.17 -13.10 12.85
N TYR A 260 2.16 -12.41 12.29
CA TYR A 260 0.75 -12.80 12.38
C TYR A 260 0.23 -13.50 11.12
N PHE A 261 1.15 -14.04 10.31
CA PHE A 261 0.85 -14.78 9.08
C PHE A 261 -0.19 -15.87 9.31
N HIS A 262 -1.32 -15.82 8.60
CA HIS A 262 -2.43 -16.77 8.65
C HIS A 262 -3.02 -17.00 10.07
N THR A 263 -2.95 -16.00 10.94
CA THR A 263 -3.54 -16.07 12.29
C THR A 263 -4.67 -15.06 12.47
N PRO A 264 -5.64 -15.31 13.39
CA PRO A 264 -6.70 -14.33 13.67
C PRO A 264 -6.19 -12.99 14.21
N GLU A 265 -4.95 -12.93 14.64
CA GLU A 265 -4.27 -11.71 15.10
C GLU A 265 -3.89 -10.77 13.95
N ASP A 266 -3.99 -11.19 12.68
CA ASP A 266 -3.85 -10.28 11.54
C ASP A 266 -5.04 -9.30 11.49
N SER A 267 -4.94 -8.23 12.26
CA SER A 267 -6.00 -7.27 12.55
C SER A 267 -5.50 -5.82 12.44
N LEU A 268 -6.43 -4.86 12.54
CA LEU A 268 -6.16 -3.43 12.28
C LEU A 268 -5.05 -2.82 13.16
N ASP A 269 -4.83 -3.34 14.34
CA ASP A 269 -3.79 -2.87 15.24
C ASP A 269 -2.36 -3.29 14.82
N LYS A 270 -2.23 -4.19 13.85
CA LYS A 270 -0.95 -4.66 13.31
C LYS A 270 -0.50 -3.87 12.06
N VAL A 271 -1.43 -3.17 11.44
CA VAL A 271 -1.19 -2.44 10.18
C VAL A 271 -1.08 -0.93 10.38
N SER A 272 -0.49 -0.23 9.42
CA SER A 272 -0.17 1.19 9.53
C SER A 272 -0.48 1.96 8.24
N PRO A 273 -1.13 3.14 8.32
CA PRO A 273 -1.26 4.02 7.16
C PRO A 273 0.10 4.48 6.63
N ARG A 274 1.11 4.63 7.50
CA ARG A 274 2.48 4.97 7.07
C ARG A 274 3.10 3.92 6.17
N SER A 275 2.85 2.65 6.43
CA SER A 275 3.37 1.55 5.60
C SER A 275 2.71 1.57 4.23
N LEU A 276 1.39 1.79 4.18
CA LEU A 276 0.66 1.98 2.92
C LEU A 276 1.20 3.18 2.13
N ASP A 277 1.53 4.29 2.80
CA ASP A 277 2.10 5.48 2.20
C ASP A 277 3.45 5.20 1.52
N LEU A 278 4.38 4.61 2.25
CA LEU A 278 5.73 4.30 1.76
C LEU A 278 5.71 3.38 0.53
N VAL A 279 4.85 2.36 0.56
CA VAL A 279 4.64 1.46 -0.58
C VAL A 279 3.92 2.19 -1.71
N GLY A 280 2.86 2.91 -1.40
CA GLY A 280 2.02 3.63 -2.36
C GLY A 280 2.79 4.67 -3.15
N GLU A 281 3.52 5.57 -2.48
CA GLU A 281 4.37 6.58 -3.12
C GLU A 281 5.46 5.96 -3.99
N THR A 282 6.09 4.88 -3.51
CA THR A 282 7.07 4.13 -4.29
C THR A 282 6.45 3.60 -5.59
N LEU A 283 5.26 3.03 -5.50
CA LEU A 283 4.57 2.47 -6.67
C LEU A 283 4.04 3.56 -7.62
N VAL A 284 3.55 4.69 -7.10
CA VAL A 284 3.18 5.84 -7.95
C VAL A 284 4.38 6.30 -8.77
N GLU A 285 5.54 6.46 -8.14
CA GLU A 285 6.76 6.88 -8.82
C GLU A 285 7.24 5.85 -9.85
N LEU A 286 7.30 4.57 -9.48
CA LEU A 286 7.68 3.48 -10.38
C LEU A 286 6.76 3.42 -11.60
N LEU A 287 5.45 3.39 -11.39
CA LEU A 287 4.46 3.25 -12.44
C LEU A 287 4.44 4.45 -13.39
N ARG A 288 4.64 5.67 -12.87
CA ARG A 288 4.78 6.87 -13.70
C ARG A 288 6.01 6.81 -14.59
N ARG A 289 7.16 6.38 -14.06
CA ARG A 289 8.38 6.17 -14.88
C ARG A 289 8.14 5.12 -15.95
N MET A 290 7.64 3.95 -15.58
CA MET A 290 7.40 2.84 -16.49
C MET A 290 6.36 3.15 -17.57
N SER A 291 5.27 3.82 -17.20
CA SER A 291 4.20 4.13 -18.16
C SER A 291 4.64 5.14 -19.22
N ARG A 292 5.52 6.08 -18.88
CA ARG A 292 6.02 7.14 -19.78
C ARG A 292 7.08 6.70 -20.77
N GLU A 293 7.64 5.52 -20.65
CA GLU A 293 8.66 4.99 -21.57
C GLU A 293 8.21 4.92 -23.04
N THR A 294 6.89 4.83 -23.26
CA THR A 294 6.32 4.84 -24.61
C THR A 294 6.08 6.24 -25.17
N CYS A 295 6.26 7.26 -24.34
CA CYS A 295 6.08 8.64 -24.79
C CYS A 295 7.33 9.19 -25.44
N PRO A 296 7.22 10.00 -26.52
CA PRO A 296 8.33 10.74 -27.07
C PRO A 296 8.97 11.61 -25.99
N ARG A 297 10.32 11.67 -25.97
CA ARG A 297 11.04 12.66 -25.16
C ARG A 297 10.71 14.04 -25.71
N LEU A 298 10.23 14.92 -24.86
CA LEU A 298 10.15 16.34 -25.18
C LEU A 298 11.57 16.87 -25.08
N TYR A 299 12.16 17.22 -26.24
CA TYR A 299 13.44 17.92 -26.32
C TYR A 299 13.24 19.39 -25.99
#